data_4053e2b8271e472dcbe1083f0c408b64
#
_entry.id   4053e2b8271e472dcbe1083f0c408b64
#
_cell.length_a   1.000
_cell.length_b   1.000
_cell.length_c   1.000
_cell.angle_alpha   90.00
_cell.angle_beta   90.00
_cell.angle_gamma   90.00
#
_symmetry.space_group_name_H-M   'P 1'
#
loop_
_entity.id
_entity.type
_entity.pdbx_description
1 polymer ?
#
loop_
_entity_poly.entity_id
_entity_poly.type
_entity_poly.pdbx_seq_one_letter_code
_entity_poly.pdbx_strand_id
1 'polypeptide(L)'
;MIRIIAGKYRHRHINQPDSKDVRPTMDRIKESIFSAIGPIDGYEVLDLFAGSGAYGLESLSRGAKHVVFVDALKLSTNAIKKTIDEIKIPSEDYDIVLDDYMKALKNLNGKIFDLVFADPPYKMKSVATKLLSTLLDLNLLKENSRVVIETLEEPIENENFQSKVYKYSD
;
A
#
# COMPACT_ATOMS: atom_id res chain seq x y z
N MET A 1 18.52 -2.13 -2.16
CA MET A 1 17.63 -2.97 -3.00
C MET A 1 16.44 -3.41 -2.17
N ILE A 2 15.23 -3.23 -2.66
CA ILE A 2 14.01 -3.62 -1.94
C ILE A 2 13.69 -5.07 -2.25
N ARG A 3 13.34 -5.81 -1.21
CA ARG A 3 12.98 -7.22 -1.32
C ARG A 3 11.70 -7.53 -0.56
N ILE A 4 11.05 -8.61 -0.95
CA ILE A 4 9.97 -9.19 -0.15
C ILE A 4 10.60 -9.90 1.05
N ILE A 5 10.10 -9.58 2.25
CA ILE A 5 10.71 -9.99 3.52
C ILE A 5 10.24 -11.37 3.95
N ALA A 6 8.95 -11.63 3.84
CA ALA A 6 8.35 -12.86 4.36
C ALA A 6 7.30 -13.41 3.40
N GLY A 7 6.81 -14.63 3.69
CA GLY A 7 5.75 -15.27 2.94
C GLY A 7 6.24 -16.10 1.74
N LYS A 8 5.31 -16.42 0.86
CA LYS A 8 5.56 -17.35 -0.25
C LYS A 8 6.49 -16.80 -1.34
N TYR A 9 6.65 -15.47 -1.42
CA TYR A 9 7.56 -14.83 -2.37
C TYR A 9 8.80 -14.23 -1.69
N ARG A 10 9.12 -14.69 -0.51
CA ARG A 10 10.25 -14.23 0.29
C ARG A 10 11.55 -14.19 -0.49
N HIS A 11 12.35 -13.16 -0.24
CA HIS A 11 13.67 -12.91 -0.84
C HIS A 11 13.66 -12.45 -2.31
N ARG A 12 12.50 -12.36 -2.94
CA ARG A 12 12.41 -11.90 -4.32
C ARG A 12 12.60 -10.38 -4.40
N HIS A 13 13.26 -9.95 -5.45
CA HIS A 13 13.51 -8.55 -5.73
C HIS A 13 12.25 -7.79 -6.15
N ILE A 14 12.17 -6.53 -5.72
CA ILE A 14 11.13 -5.61 -6.16
C ILE A 14 11.79 -4.56 -7.05
N ASN A 15 11.33 -4.45 -8.31
CA ASN A 15 11.84 -3.47 -9.25
C ASN A 15 11.41 -2.06 -8.86
N GLN A 16 12.32 -1.10 -9.01
CA GLN A 16 12.06 0.30 -8.71
C GLN A 16 11.78 1.07 -10.00
N PRO A 17 10.85 2.05 -9.98
CA PRO A 17 10.62 2.91 -11.13
C PRO A 17 11.80 3.84 -11.42
N ASP A 18 12.60 4.14 -10.39
CA ASP A 18 13.84 4.91 -10.51
C ASP A 18 14.94 4.21 -9.71
N SER A 19 16.07 3.94 -10.34
CA SER A 19 17.16 3.16 -9.76
C SER A 19 18.00 3.91 -8.72
N LYS A 20 17.73 5.19 -8.48
CA LYS A 20 18.63 6.05 -7.72
C LYS A 20 18.40 6.12 -6.21
N ASP A 21 17.24 5.67 -5.73
CA ASP A 21 16.86 5.83 -4.31
C ASP A 21 16.51 4.53 -3.62
N VAL A 22 17.43 3.58 -3.66
CA VAL A 22 17.26 2.36 -2.85
C VAL A 22 17.71 2.63 -1.43
N ARG A 23 16.76 2.78 -0.51
CA ARG A 23 17.06 2.98 0.91
C ARG A 23 16.94 1.66 1.67
N PRO A 24 18.02 1.16 2.31
CA PRO A 24 17.93 -0.02 3.18
C PRO A 24 16.92 0.13 4.32
N THR A 25 16.62 1.37 4.71
CA THR A 25 15.60 1.73 5.70
C THR A 25 14.20 1.28 5.31
N MET A 26 13.88 1.22 4.01
CA MET A 26 12.53 0.84 3.56
C MET A 26 12.16 -0.59 3.94
N ASP A 27 13.06 -1.54 3.84
CA ASP A 27 12.80 -2.92 4.24
C ASP A 27 12.54 -3.04 5.74
N ARG A 28 13.28 -2.30 6.57
CA ARG A 28 13.08 -2.25 8.02
C ARG A 28 11.73 -1.67 8.40
N ILE A 29 11.36 -0.56 7.78
CA ILE A 29 10.07 0.10 8.03
C ILE A 29 8.93 -0.83 7.62
N LYS A 30 9.01 -1.42 6.44
CA LYS A 30 8.02 -2.37 5.94
C LYS A 30 7.86 -3.56 6.89
N GLU A 31 8.94 -4.17 7.33
CA GLU A 31 8.93 -5.27 8.28
C GLU A 31 8.26 -4.87 9.60
N SER A 32 8.60 -3.71 10.12
CA SER A 32 8.03 -3.17 11.35
C SER A 32 6.51 -2.95 11.22
N ILE A 33 6.08 -2.39 10.10
CA ILE A 33 4.64 -2.15 9.83
C ILE A 33 3.88 -3.48 9.77
N PHE A 34 4.36 -4.46 9.03
CA PHE A 34 3.70 -5.76 8.93
C PHE A 34 3.72 -6.53 10.26
N SER A 35 4.76 -6.39 11.07
CA SER A 35 4.79 -6.95 12.43
C SER A 35 3.69 -6.34 13.31
N ALA A 36 3.47 -5.04 13.20
CA ALA A 36 2.42 -4.35 13.93
C ALA A 36 1.01 -4.73 13.46
N ILE A 37 0.85 -4.94 12.15
CA ILE A 37 -0.44 -5.35 11.57
C ILE A 37 -0.81 -6.78 11.96
N GLY A 38 0.15 -7.69 12.00
CA GLY A 38 -0.08 -9.11 12.25
C GLY A 38 -0.57 -9.86 11.00
N PRO A 39 -1.16 -11.05 11.16
CA PRO A 39 -1.60 -11.88 10.04
C PRO A 39 -2.65 -11.21 9.16
N ILE A 40 -2.47 -11.34 7.84
CA ILE A 40 -3.35 -10.74 6.83
C ILE A 40 -3.90 -11.75 5.83
N ASP A 41 -3.92 -13.02 6.21
CA ASP A 41 -4.42 -14.09 5.32
C ASP A 41 -5.84 -13.79 4.83
N GLY A 42 -6.04 -13.87 3.53
CA GLY A 42 -7.34 -13.65 2.90
C GLY A 42 -7.77 -12.19 2.77
N TYR A 43 -6.92 -11.24 3.11
CA TYR A 43 -7.26 -9.81 3.08
C TYR A 43 -7.38 -9.27 1.66
N GLU A 44 -8.34 -8.36 1.49
CA GLU A 44 -8.42 -7.46 0.34
C GLU A 44 -7.62 -6.21 0.68
N VAL A 45 -6.61 -5.90 -0.12
CA VAL A 45 -5.64 -4.83 0.16
C VAL A 45 -5.64 -3.78 -0.96
N LEU A 46 -5.56 -2.52 -0.56
CA LEU A 46 -5.40 -1.39 -1.48
C LEU A 46 -4.05 -0.73 -1.20
N ASP A 47 -3.21 -0.63 -2.24
CA ASP A 47 -1.91 0.03 -2.18
C ASP A 47 -1.98 1.32 -3.01
N LEU A 48 -2.25 2.44 -2.35
CA LEU A 48 -2.35 3.75 -2.97
C LEU A 48 -0.97 4.42 -3.02
N PHE A 49 -0.72 5.15 -4.11
CA PHE A 49 0.60 5.72 -4.37
C PHE A 49 1.66 4.62 -4.33
N ALA A 50 1.36 3.55 -5.04
CA ALA A 50 2.05 2.27 -4.85
C ALA A 50 3.54 2.31 -5.19
N GLY A 51 3.96 3.17 -6.11
CA GLY A 51 5.36 3.28 -6.53
C GLY A 51 5.89 1.95 -7.06
N SER A 52 6.84 1.36 -6.35
CA SER A 52 7.36 0.03 -6.68
C SER A 52 6.39 -1.11 -6.32
N GLY A 53 5.32 -0.81 -5.58
CA GLY A 53 4.38 -1.81 -5.10
C GLY A 53 4.87 -2.59 -3.89
N ALA A 54 5.85 -2.08 -3.15
CA ALA A 54 6.48 -2.80 -2.06
C ALA A 54 5.49 -3.30 -1.00
N TYR A 55 4.53 -2.48 -0.59
CA TYR A 55 3.54 -2.87 0.41
C TYR A 55 2.54 -3.90 -0.13
N GLY A 56 2.03 -3.67 -1.34
CA GLY A 56 1.10 -4.62 -1.95
C GLY A 56 1.74 -5.96 -2.29
N LEU A 57 2.97 -5.96 -2.78
CA LEU A 57 3.71 -7.18 -3.08
C LEU A 57 4.02 -7.97 -1.80
N GLU A 58 4.42 -7.28 -0.74
CA GLU A 58 4.60 -7.90 0.58
C GLU A 58 3.30 -8.51 1.08
N SER A 59 2.18 -7.80 0.89
CA SER A 59 0.85 -8.28 1.28
C SER A 59 0.47 -9.58 0.56
N LEU A 60 0.69 -9.64 -0.76
CA LEU A 60 0.45 -10.86 -1.54
C LEU A 60 1.31 -12.03 -1.04
N SER A 61 2.57 -11.73 -0.75
CA SER A 61 3.50 -12.74 -0.22
C SER A 61 3.05 -13.29 1.13
N ARG A 62 2.43 -12.46 1.96
CA ARG A 62 1.99 -12.84 3.31
C ARG A 62 0.56 -13.39 3.36
N GLY A 63 -0.04 -13.66 2.21
CA GLY A 63 -1.31 -14.37 2.14
C GLY A 63 -2.53 -13.52 1.85
N ALA A 64 -2.40 -12.24 1.52
CA ALA A 64 -3.53 -11.44 1.06
C ALA A 64 -4.19 -12.11 -0.13
N LYS A 65 -5.50 -12.04 -0.19
CA LYS A 65 -6.28 -12.65 -1.26
C LYS A 65 -6.12 -11.89 -2.57
N HIS A 66 -6.16 -10.57 -2.48
CA HIS A 66 -6.14 -9.70 -3.65
C HIS A 66 -5.59 -8.33 -3.29
N VAL A 67 -4.81 -7.75 -4.19
CA VAL A 67 -4.27 -6.38 -4.02
C VAL A 67 -4.61 -5.54 -5.23
N VAL A 68 -5.14 -4.36 -4.99
CA VAL A 68 -5.27 -3.31 -6.01
C VAL A 68 -4.12 -2.32 -5.83
N PHE A 69 -3.26 -2.21 -6.82
CA PHE A 69 -2.19 -1.23 -6.87
C PHE A 69 -2.66 -0.01 -7.64
N VAL A 70 -2.51 1.18 -7.07
CA VAL A 70 -2.88 2.44 -7.73
C VAL A 70 -1.68 3.38 -7.75
N ASP A 71 -1.33 3.86 -8.92
CA ASP A 71 -0.32 4.91 -9.08
C ASP A 71 -0.63 5.75 -10.32
N ALA A 72 -0.32 7.04 -10.26
CA ALA A 72 -0.55 7.95 -11.37
C ALA A 72 0.58 7.94 -12.42
N LEU A 73 1.72 7.32 -12.10
CA LEU A 73 2.89 7.30 -12.97
C LEU A 73 3.03 5.96 -13.69
N LYS A 74 3.14 6.03 -15.01
CA LYS A 74 3.34 4.84 -15.84
C LYS A 74 4.63 4.09 -15.50
N LEU A 75 5.68 4.81 -15.13
CA LEU A 75 6.93 4.18 -14.69
C LEU A 75 6.72 3.30 -13.46
N SER A 76 5.91 3.75 -12.52
CA SER A 76 5.57 2.97 -11.32
C SER A 76 4.78 1.71 -11.67
N THR A 77 3.71 1.85 -12.43
CA THR A 77 2.89 0.68 -12.81
C THR A 77 3.66 -0.31 -13.66
N ASN A 78 4.55 0.15 -14.53
CA ASN A 78 5.44 -0.71 -15.30
C ASN A 78 6.40 -1.49 -14.40
N ALA A 79 6.97 -0.84 -13.38
CA ALA A 79 7.86 -1.51 -12.42
C ALA A 79 7.12 -2.59 -11.64
N ILE A 80 5.90 -2.30 -11.17
CA ILE A 80 5.05 -3.28 -10.48
C ILE A 80 4.77 -4.48 -11.38
N LYS A 81 4.35 -4.23 -12.62
CA LYS A 81 4.05 -5.30 -13.58
C LYS A 81 5.27 -6.16 -13.88
N LYS A 82 6.43 -5.54 -14.01
CA LYS A 82 7.69 -6.26 -14.23
C LYS A 82 7.99 -7.20 -13.07
N THR A 83 7.86 -6.74 -11.83
CA THR A 83 8.07 -7.57 -10.64
C THR A 83 7.08 -8.73 -10.60
N ILE A 84 5.80 -8.45 -10.84
CA ILE A 84 4.75 -9.46 -10.86
C ILE A 84 5.05 -10.55 -11.91
N ASP A 85 5.46 -10.15 -13.11
CA ASP A 85 5.77 -11.10 -14.18
C ASP A 85 7.00 -11.95 -13.84
N GLU A 86 8.04 -11.35 -13.26
CA GLU A 86 9.25 -12.06 -12.85
C GLU A 86 8.97 -13.09 -11.73
N ILE A 87 8.11 -12.73 -10.78
CA ILE A 87 7.73 -13.61 -9.66
C ILE A 87 6.66 -14.61 -10.07
N LYS A 88 5.94 -14.35 -11.17
CA LYS A 88 4.84 -15.18 -11.67
C LYS A 88 3.63 -15.19 -10.71
N ILE A 89 3.26 -14.01 -10.24
CA ILE A 89 2.06 -13.87 -9.42
C ILE A 89 0.83 -14.07 -10.30
N PRO A 90 -0.14 -14.91 -9.90
CA PRO A 90 -1.34 -15.16 -10.69
C PRO A 90 -2.15 -13.89 -10.95
N SER A 91 -2.69 -13.75 -12.15
CA SER A 91 -3.43 -12.56 -12.57
C SER A 91 -4.71 -12.32 -11.77
N GLU A 92 -5.30 -13.36 -11.20
CA GLU A 92 -6.47 -13.25 -10.34
C GLU A 92 -6.18 -12.62 -8.97
N ASP A 93 -4.91 -12.50 -8.58
CA ASP A 93 -4.51 -12.02 -7.26
C ASP A 93 -4.31 -10.51 -7.21
N TYR A 94 -4.36 -9.82 -8.34
CA TYR A 94 -4.09 -8.38 -8.35
C TYR A 94 -4.79 -7.63 -9.46
N ASP A 95 -4.91 -6.30 -9.28
CA ASP A 95 -5.20 -5.32 -10.31
C ASP A 95 -4.18 -4.19 -10.23
N ILE A 96 -3.72 -3.70 -11.37
CA ILE A 96 -2.85 -2.52 -11.46
C ILE A 96 -3.62 -1.41 -12.13
N VAL A 97 -3.79 -0.28 -11.45
CA VAL A 97 -4.56 0.87 -11.91
C VAL A 97 -3.64 2.07 -12.11
N LEU A 98 -3.48 2.49 -13.36
CA LEU A 98 -2.76 3.71 -13.73
C LEU A 98 -3.76 4.86 -13.77
N ASP A 99 -3.89 5.59 -12.68
CA ASP A 99 -4.82 6.71 -12.58
C ASP A 99 -4.48 7.60 -11.38
N ASP A 100 -5.04 8.79 -11.38
CA ASP A 100 -5.10 9.63 -10.19
C ASP A 100 -5.84 8.88 -9.07
N TYR A 101 -5.34 8.99 -7.84
CA TYR A 101 -5.89 8.22 -6.72
C TYR A 101 -7.37 8.52 -6.46
N MET A 102 -7.79 9.78 -6.61
CA MET A 102 -9.18 10.17 -6.39
C MET A 102 -10.13 9.52 -7.40
N LYS A 103 -9.74 9.52 -8.67
CA LYS A 103 -10.52 8.84 -9.72
C LYS A 103 -10.53 7.33 -9.50
N ALA A 104 -9.39 6.77 -9.14
CA ALA A 104 -9.28 5.34 -8.85
C ALA A 104 -10.21 4.94 -7.71
N LEU A 105 -10.22 5.70 -6.60
CA LEU A 105 -11.09 5.41 -5.46
C LEU A 105 -12.58 5.44 -5.85
N LYS A 106 -12.99 6.41 -6.66
CA LYS A 106 -14.38 6.50 -7.14
C LYS A 106 -14.76 5.29 -8.00
N ASN A 107 -13.81 4.77 -8.79
CA ASN A 107 -14.05 3.61 -9.64
C ASN A 107 -14.00 2.28 -8.88
N LEU A 108 -13.55 2.28 -7.62
CA LEU A 108 -13.55 1.10 -6.76
C LEU A 108 -14.84 0.94 -5.95
N ASN A 109 -15.86 1.70 -6.28
CA ASN A 109 -17.16 1.65 -5.63
C ASN A 109 -17.70 0.21 -5.61
N GLY A 110 -18.19 -0.23 -4.45
CA GLY A 110 -18.67 -1.59 -4.23
C GLY A 110 -17.61 -2.57 -3.73
N LYS A 111 -16.33 -2.18 -3.69
CA LYS A 111 -15.27 -2.97 -3.06
C LYS A 111 -15.09 -2.55 -1.61
N ILE A 112 -14.71 -3.51 -0.76
CA ILE A 112 -14.38 -3.26 0.65
C ILE A 112 -13.00 -3.81 0.90
N PHE A 113 -12.12 -2.97 1.46
CA PHE A 113 -10.75 -3.34 1.75
C PHE A 113 -10.56 -3.57 3.25
N ASP A 114 -9.80 -4.61 3.59
CA ASP A 114 -9.39 -4.91 4.95
C ASP A 114 -8.21 -4.04 5.39
N LEU A 115 -7.36 -3.66 4.43
CA LEU A 115 -6.12 -2.95 4.68
C LEU A 115 -5.83 -2.01 3.53
N VAL A 116 -5.53 -0.76 3.85
CA VAL A 116 -5.14 0.27 2.88
C VAL A 116 -3.78 0.83 3.26
N PHE A 117 -2.86 0.85 2.31
CA PHE A 117 -1.58 1.55 2.43
C PHE A 117 -1.63 2.83 1.61
N ALA A 118 -1.09 3.91 2.15
CA ALA A 118 -0.97 5.18 1.44
C ALA A 118 0.34 5.88 1.81
N ASP A 119 1.21 6.03 0.83
CA ASP A 119 2.46 6.77 0.94
C ASP A 119 2.44 7.91 -0.08
N PRO A 120 1.66 8.97 0.18
CA PRO A 120 1.47 10.05 -0.78
C PRO A 120 2.77 10.84 -1.03
N PRO A 121 2.97 11.36 -2.26
CA PRO A 121 4.16 12.15 -2.58
C PRO A 121 4.24 13.44 -1.77
N TYR A 122 3.09 13.98 -1.38
CA TYR A 122 2.98 15.13 -0.50
C TYR A 122 2.44 14.64 0.85
N LYS A 123 3.33 14.53 1.84
CA LYS A 123 3.01 13.97 3.15
C LYS A 123 2.37 15.00 4.08
N MET A 124 1.38 15.71 3.56
CA MET A 124 0.67 16.76 4.28
C MET A 124 -0.55 16.18 5.00
N LYS A 125 -0.80 16.70 6.18
CA LYS A 125 -1.97 16.35 6.99
C LYS A 125 -3.29 16.50 6.21
N SER A 126 -3.39 17.53 5.38
CA SER A 126 -4.59 17.77 4.56
C SER A 126 -4.87 16.65 3.56
N VAL A 127 -3.83 16.08 2.94
CA VAL A 127 -3.97 14.95 2.00
C VAL A 127 -4.47 13.71 2.74
N ALA A 128 -3.87 13.41 3.87
CA ALA A 128 -4.25 12.26 4.68
C ALA A 128 -5.68 12.39 5.22
N THR A 129 -6.07 13.57 5.69
CA THR A 129 -7.43 13.85 6.16
C THR A 129 -8.46 13.65 5.05
N LYS A 130 -8.18 14.18 3.86
CA LYS A 130 -9.05 14.03 2.69
C LYS A 130 -9.15 12.56 2.26
N LEU A 131 -8.04 11.83 2.30
CA LEU A 131 -8.03 10.41 1.96
C LEU A 131 -8.92 9.61 2.91
N LEU A 132 -8.79 9.80 4.22
CA LEU A 132 -9.60 9.09 5.21
C LEU A 132 -11.10 9.37 5.02
N SER A 133 -11.47 10.64 4.84
CA SER A 133 -12.88 10.99 4.63
C SER A 133 -13.40 10.39 3.32
N THR A 134 -12.61 10.37 2.26
CA THR A 134 -13.00 9.79 0.97
C THR A 134 -13.21 8.28 1.09
N LEU A 135 -12.32 7.57 1.77
CA LEU A 135 -12.47 6.12 2.01
C LEU A 135 -13.78 5.81 2.74
N LEU A 136 -14.14 6.64 3.72
CA LEU A 136 -15.40 6.48 4.46
C LEU A 136 -16.62 6.82 3.58
N ASP A 137 -16.58 7.94 2.87
CA ASP A 137 -17.69 8.42 2.05
C ASP A 137 -18.02 7.45 0.92
N LEU A 138 -17.01 6.79 0.36
CA LEU A 138 -17.19 5.80 -0.70
C LEU A 138 -17.47 4.38 -0.19
N ASN A 139 -17.57 4.20 1.12
CA ASN A 139 -17.83 2.90 1.77
C ASN A 139 -16.81 1.81 1.36
N LEU A 140 -15.53 2.19 1.28
CA LEU A 140 -14.45 1.27 0.90
C LEU A 140 -13.88 0.51 2.11
N LEU A 141 -14.29 0.84 3.32
CA LEU A 141 -13.81 0.24 4.55
C LEU A 141 -14.96 -0.42 5.32
N LYS A 142 -14.61 -1.41 6.15
CA LYS A 142 -15.52 -2.01 7.13
C LYS A 142 -14.98 -1.71 8.54
N GLU A 143 -15.73 -2.12 9.58
CA GLU A 143 -15.45 -1.77 10.97
C GLU A 143 -14.01 -2.05 11.42
N ASN A 144 -13.44 -3.18 11.04
CA ASN A 144 -12.10 -3.57 11.46
C ASN A 144 -11.02 -3.29 10.42
N SER A 145 -11.33 -2.53 9.37
CA SER A 145 -10.36 -2.15 8.36
C SER A 145 -9.28 -1.24 8.95
N ARG A 146 -8.07 -1.39 8.47
CA ARG A 146 -6.93 -0.57 8.88
C ARG A 146 -6.38 0.23 7.73
N VAL A 147 -5.95 1.45 8.01
CA VAL A 147 -5.32 2.35 7.06
C VAL A 147 -3.95 2.74 7.59
N VAL A 148 -2.93 2.48 6.79
CA VAL A 148 -1.54 2.85 7.11
C VAL A 148 -1.16 4.02 6.22
N ILE A 149 -0.92 5.18 6.83
CA ILE A 149 -0.56 6.40 6.10
C ILE A 149 0.81 6.89 6.58
N GLU A 150 1.71 7.14 5.64
CA GLU A 150 2.97 7.80 5.94
C GLU A 150 2.78 9.32 5.88
N THR A 151 3.21 10.01 6.93
CA THR A 151 3.11 11.47 7.04
C THR A 151 4.34 12.04 7.76
N LEU A 152 4.69 13.29 7.46
CA LEU A 152 5.76 14.02 8.13
C LEU A 152 5.23 14.94 9.23
N GLU A 153 3.92 15.06 9.35
CA GLU A 153 3.28 15.99 10.29
C GLU A 153 2.71 15.25 11.50
N GLU A 154 2.16 16.00 12.43
CA GLU A 154 1.49 15.50 13.63
C GLU A 154 0.42 14.46 13.31
N PRO A 155 0.12 13.56 14.28
CA PRO A 155 -0.90 12.54 14.08
C PRO A 155 -2.22 13.13 13.60
N ILE A 156 -2.83 12.41 12.67
CA ILE A 156 -4.14 12.79 12.14
C ILE A 156 -5.19 12.28 13.11
N GLU A 157 -5.97 13.20 13.68
CA GLU A 157 -7.11 12.84 14.49
C GLU A 157 -8.37 12.76 13.65
N ASN A 158 -9.09 11.66 13.79
CA ASN A 158 -10.38 11.46 13.16
C ASN A 158 -11.27 10.66 14.10
N GLU A 159 -12.48 11.16 14.36
CA GLU A 159 -13.42 10.55 15.31
C GLU A 159 -13.84 9.13 14.92
N ASN A 160 -13.72 8.77 13.64
CA ASN A 160 -14.09 7.45 13.14
C ASN A 160 -12.96 6.42 13.21
N PHE A 161 -11.77 6.84 13.62
CA PHE A 161 -10.59 5.98 13.68
C PHE A 161 -9.89 6.06 15.02
N GLN A 162 -9.39 4.92 15.48
CA GLN A 162 -8.37 4.87 16.51
C GLN A 162 -7.01 4.90 15.83
N SER A 163 -6.08 5.73 16.32
CA SER A 163 -4.76 5.86 15.70
C SER A 163 -3.64 5.40 16.59
N LYS A 164 -2.63 4.78 15.98
CA LYS A 164 -1.31 4.55 16.57
C LYS A 164 -0.28 5.21 15.68
N VAL A 165 0.71 5.85 16.30
CA VAL A 165 1.79 6.54 15.58
C VAL A 165 3.10 5.80 15.81
N TYR A 166 3.78 5.48 14.70
CA TYR A 166 5.11 4.91 14.71
C TYR A 166 6.06 5.92 14.09
N LYS A 167 7.14 6.24 14.80
CA LYS A 167 8.13 7.22 14.31
C LYS A 167 9.40 6.49 13.89
N TYR A 168 9.85 6.82 12.69
CA TYR A 168 11.10 6.28 12.14
C TYR A 168 12.03 7.45 11.82
N SER A 169 13.28 7.35 12.25
CA SER A 169 14.34 8.29 11.89
C SER A 169 15.17 7.73 10.75
N ASP A 170 15.63 8.61 9.91
CA ASP A 170 16.57 8.26 8.83
C ASP A 170 17.90 7.74 9.35
#